data_c5eb8b6f908548b90bd8c2b6d478f26d
#
_entry.id   c5eb8b6f908548b90bd8c2b6d478f26d
#
_cell.length_a   1.000
_cell.length_b   1.000
_cell.length_c   1.000
_cell.angle_alpha   90.00
_cell.angle_beta   90.00
_cell.angle_gamma   90.00
#
_symmetry.space_group_name_H-M   'P 1'
#
loop_
_entity.id
_entity.type
_entity.pdbx_description
1 polymer ?
#
loop_
_entity_poly.entity_id
_entity_poly.type
_entity_poly.pdbx_seq_one_letter_code
_entity_poly.pdbx_strand_id
1 'polypeptide(L)'
;FDALIAPGHVATIMGSEEWQFAIDHHNLPVSIAGFHPESLLLSLQTLLGNCSNKVVTLSNRYPEVVKQNGNAAAKAIINKAFTIVDAHWRGIGVIPGSGFSFASRLSHLDATNDYAPVDFPSQCAQNVPETTSPCEKVILGKMAPDACPFFGQECKPASPKGACMVSDEGACRIWYSSGERSITNVIKKGNTLKVEMK
;
A
#
# COMPACT_ATOMS: atom_id res chain seq x y z
N PHE A 1 -3.15 4.29 -12.20
CA PHE A 1 -1.71 4.30 -11.90
C PHE A 1 -0.93 4.18 -13.20
N ASP A 2 0.22 4.84 -13.27
CA ASP A 2 1.10 4.81 -14.45
C ASP A 2 2.31 3.89 -14.22
N ALA A 3 2.63 3.62 -12.94
CA ALA A 3 3.73 2.78 -12.51
C ALA A 3 3.54 2.32 -11.05
N LEU A 4 4.33 1.34 -10.62
CA LEU A 4 4.29 0.80 -9.26
C LEU A 4 5.70 0.70 -8.66
N ILE A 5 5.89 1.29 -7.48
CA ILE A 5 7.02 0.96 -6.61
C ILE A 5 6.58 -0.14 -5.65
N ALA A 6 7.15 -1.33 -5.82
CA ALA A 6 6.84 -2.48 -4.99
C ALA A 6 7.73 -2.53 -3.73
N PRO A 7 7.18 -2.89 -2.55
CA PRO A 7 7.93 -2.89 -1.31
C PRO A 7 8.93 -4.05 -1.25
N GLY A 8 10.22 -3.72 -1.10
CA GLY A 8 11.31 -4.70 -1.03
C GLY A 8 11.19 -5.66 0.14
N HIS A 9 10.63 -5.23 1.28
CA HIS A 9 10.45 -6.11 2.44
C HIS A 9 9.50 -7.28 2.12
N VAL A 10 8.39 -7.02 1.43
CA VAL A 10 7.47 -8.06 0.96
C VAL A 10 8.16 -8.93 -0.08
N ALA A 11 8.83 -8.32 -1.05
CA ALA A 11 9.52 -9.02 -2.11
C ALA A 11 10.69 -9.91 -1.59
N THR A 12 11.27 -9.61 -0.44
CA THR A 12 12.28 -10.47 0.21
C THR A 12 11.70 -11.86 0.55
N ILE A 13 10.47 -11.93 0.96
CA ILE A 13 9.79 -13.18 1.30
C ILE A 13 9.16 -13.81 0.05
N MET A 14 8.39 -13.01 -0.68
CA MET A 14 7.58 -13.51 -1.79
C MET A 14 8.39 -13.75 -3.06
N GLY A 15 9.39 -12.93 -3.32
CA GLY A 15 10.17 -12.91 -4.55
C GLY A 15 9.80 -11.75 -5.46
N SER A 16 10.73 -11.40 -6.37
CA SER A 16 10.45 -10.36 -7.36
C SER A 16 9.43 -10.83 -8.40
N GLU A 17 9.40 -12.11 -8.71
CA GLU A 17 8.52 -12.70 -9.72
C GLU A 17 7.03 -12.56 -9.38
N GLU A 18 6.69 -12.50 -8.10
CA GLU A 18 5.30 -12.30 -7.65
C GLU A 18 4.71 -10.95 -8.10
N TRP A 19 5.53 -10.01 -8.52
CA TRP A 19 5.08 -8.72 -9.06
C TRP A 19 4.85 -8.72 -10.57
N GLN A 20 5.15 -9.84 -11.24
CA GLN A 20 4.98 -9.98 -12.68
C GLN A 20 3.52 -9.80 -13.13
N PHE A 21 2.56 -10.12 -12.25
CA PHE A 21 1.13 -9.93 -12.53
C PHE A 21 0.77 -8.47 -12.91
N ALA A 22 1.47 -7.49 -12.34
CA ALA A 22 1.20 -6.08 -12.62
C ALA A 22 1.60 -5.71 -14.06
N ILE A 23 2.60 -6.39 -14.60
CA ILE A 23 3.02 -6.26 -16.00
C ILE A 23 2.04 -7.00 -16.90
N ASP A 24 1.79 -8.29 -16.62
CA ASP A 24 1.06 -9.19 -17.50
C ASP A 24 -0.44 -8.84 -17.60
N HIS A 25 -1.05 -8.42 -16.48
CA HIS A 25 -2.48 -8.14 -16.42
C HIS A 25 -2.83 -6.65 -16.47
N HIS A 26 -1.92 -5.77 -16.09
CA HIS A 26 -2.21 -4.34 -15.95
C HIS A 26 -1.33 -3.44 -16.80
N ASN A 27 -0.34 -4.02 -17.50
CA ASN A 27 0.60 -3.26 -18.34
C ASN A 27 1.28 -2.11 -17.57
N LEU A 28 1.60 -2.35 -16.29
CA LEU A 28 2.22 -1.39 -15.40
C LEU A 28 3.70 -1.68 -15.22
N PRO A 29 4.61 -0.74 -15.48
CA PRO A 29 6.01 -0.89 -15.11
C PRO A 29 6.17 -0.93 -13.59
N VAL A 30 6.98 -1.87 -13.12
CA VAL A 30 7.21 -2.11 -11.68
C VAL A 30 8.68 -1.96 -11.35
N SER A 31 8.97 -1.29 -10.24
CA SER A 31 10.31 -1.29 -9.64
C SER A 31 10.24 -1.67 -8.17
N ILE A 32 10.99 -2.70 -7.79
CA ILE A 32 11.09 -3.12 -6.38
C ILE A 32 12.17 -2.27 -5.71
N ALA A 33 11.82 -1.62 -4.60
CA ALA A 33 12.72 -0.76 -3.84
C ALA A 33 12.87 -1.22 -2.38
N GLY A 34 14.10 -1.05 -1.84
CA GLY A 34 14.31 -0.98 -0.40
C GLY A 34 13.82 0.35 0.17
N PHE A 35 13.93 0.51 1.49
CA PHE A 35 13.45 1.73 2.17
C PHE A 35 14.57 2.78 2.41
N HIS A 36 15.74 2.58 1.86
CA HIS A 36 16.82 3.57 1.90
C HIS A 36 16.78 4.49 0.66
N PRO A 37 17.26 5.74 0.80
CA PRO A 37 17.08 6.78 -0.21
C PRO A 37 17.60 6.40 -1.60
N GLU A 38 18.75 5.73 -1.69
CA GLU A 38 19.35 5.35 -2.97
C GLU A 38 18.45 4.40 -3.75
N SER A 39 17.91 3.36 -3.10
CA SER A 39 17.04 2.38 -3.74
C SER A 39 15.73 3.02 -4.21
N LEU A 40 15.16 3.93 -3.40
CA LEU A 40 13.95 4.66 -3.76
C LEU A 40 14.20 5.60 -4.95
N LEU A 41 15.29 6.36 -4.95
CA LEU A 41 15.63 7.28 -6.03
C LEU A 41 15.92 6.54 -7.34
N LEU A 42 16.67 5.43 -7.27
CA LEU A 42 16.93 4.57 -8.44
C LEU A 42 15.64 3.94 -8.99
N SER A 43 14.74 3.53 -8.12
CA SER A 43 13.44 3.01 -8.53
C SER A 43 12.59 4.07 -9.21
N LEU A 44 12.52 5.26 -8.64
CA LEU A 44 11.81 6.39 -9.23
C LEU A 44 12.40 6.78 -10.61
N GLN A 45 13.73 6.90 -10.70
CA GLN A 45 14.41 7.19 -11.97
C GLN A 45 14.11 6.13 -13.04
N THR A 46 14.14 4.86 -12.65
CA THR A 46 13.82 3.74 -13.55
C THR A 46 12.39 3.85 -14.07
N LEU A 47 11.43 4.07 -13.18
CA LEU A 47 10.02 4.15 -13.55
C LEU A 47 9.73 5.38 -14.42
N LEU A 48 10.31 6.54 -14.11
CA LEU A 48 10.17 7.74 -14.95
C LEU A 48 10.72 7.50 -16.37
N GLY A 49 11.88 6.84 -16.47
CA GLY A 49 12.46 6.44 -17.75
C GLY A 49 11.55 5.46 -18.51
N ASN A 50 11.03 4.46 -17.82
CA ASN A 50 10.11 3.47 -18.38
C ASN A 50 8.82 4.14 -18.90
N CYS A 51 8.19 4.99 -18.11
CA CYS A 51 6.99 5.72 -18.52
C CYS A 51 7.25 6.62 -19.73
N SER A 52 8.38 7.36 -19.75
CA SER A 52 8.74 8.24 -20.86
C SER A 52 8.97 7.47 -22.15
N ASN A 53 9.58 6.29 -22.08
CA ASN A 53 9.88 5.45 -23.24
C ASN A 53 8.79 4.41 -23.54
N LYS A 54 7.69 4.40 -22.77
CA LYS A 54 6.60 3.42 -22.89
C LYS A 54 7.08 1.97 -22.75
N VAL A 55 8.04 1.74 -21.86
CA VAL A 55 8.61 0.41 -21.57
C VAL A 55 7.93 -0.15 -20.32
N VAL A 56 7.41 -1.36 -20.44
CA VAL A 56 6.77 -2.07 -19.33
C VAL A 56 7.66 -3.23 -18.90
N THR A 57 8.33 -3.06 -17.77
CA THR A 57 9.27 -4.05 -17.23
C THR A 57 9.22 -4.13 -15.72
N LEU A 58 9.64 -5.29 -15.19
CA LEU A 58 9.92 -5.49 -13.78
C LEU A 58 11.41 -5.22 -13.51
N SER A 59 11.69 -4.28 -12.65
CA SER A 59 13.06 -3.91 -12.26
C SER A 59 13.25 -4.15 -10.77
N ASN A 60 14.27 -4.92 -10.40
CA ASN A 60 14.65 -5.10 -8.99
C ASN A 60 15.79 -4.14 -8.65
N ARG A 61 15.52 -3.11 -7.83
CA ARG A 61 16.48 -2.12 -7.31
C ARG A 61 16.89 -2.41 -5.86
N TYR A 62 16.65 -3.64 -5.41
CA TYR A 62 17.07 -4.16 -4.11
C TYR A 62 17.59 -5.60 -4.21
N PRO A 63 18.52 -5.88 -5.17
CA PRO A 63 18.93 -7.24 -5.52
C PRO A 63 19.77 -7.93 -4.44
N GLU A 64 20.38 -7.18 -3.54
CA GLU A 64 21.17 -7.71 -2.43
C GLU A 64 20.32 -8.55 -1.46
N VAL A 65 19.01 -8.22 -1.34
CA VAL A 65 18.09 -8.90 -0.42
C VAL A 65 16.99 -9.64 -1.17
N VAL A 66 16.44 -9.04 -2.24
CA VAL A 66 15.32 -9.60 -2.99
C VAL A 66 15.81 -10.58 -4.05
N LYS A 67 15.45 -11.84 -3.90
CA LYS A 67 15.68 -12.91 -4.90
C LYS A 67 14.46 -13.10 -5.78
N GLN A 68 14.65 -13.65 -6.97
CA GLN A 68 13.56 -13.89 -7.92
C GLN A 68 12.42 -14.72 -7.30
N ASN A 69 12.75 -15.85 -6.70
CA ASN A 69 11.78 -16.77 -6.10
C ASN A 69 11.49 -16.50 -4.61
N GLY A 70 12.08 -15.44 -4.04
CA GLY A 70 11.95 -15.11 -2.63
C GLY A 70 12.63 -16.07 -1.67
N ASN A 71 12.09 -16.17 -0.46
CA ASN A 71 12.59 -17.05 0.58
C ASN A 71 11.76 -18.34 0.66
N ALA A 72 12.26 -19.41 0.08
CA ALA A 72 11.54 -20.70 0.03
C ALA A 72 11.22 -21.26 1.43
N ALA A 73 12.12 -21.09 2.41
CA ALA A 73 11.89 -21.57 3.77
C ALA A 73 10.76 -20.77 4.46
N ALA A 74 10.76 -19.45 4.30
CA ALA A 74 9.69 -18.61 4.85
C ALA A 74 8.34 -18.92 4.18
N LYS A 75 8.30 -19.05 2.85
CA LYS A 75 7.08 -19.43 2.10
C LYS A 75 6.55 -20.79 2.55
N ALA A 76 7.43 -21.77 2.78
CA ALA A 76 7.03 -23.08 3.29
C ALA A 76 6.42 -23.01 4.70
N ILE A 77 6.97 -22.17 5.59
CA ILE A 77 6.43 -21.95 6.93
C ILE A 77 5.08 -21.25 6.87
N ILE A 78 4.94 -20.20 6.05
CA ILE A 78 3.67 -19.49 5.84
C ILE A 78 2.59 -20.46 5.37
N ASN A 79 2.85 -21.22 4.31
CA ASN A 79 1.91 -22.20 3.76
C ASN A 79 1.57 -23.32 4.75
N LYS A 80 2.47 -23.60 5.68
CA LYS A 80 2.27 -24.56 6.74
C LYS A 80 1.44 -24.02 7.90
N ALA A 81 1.58 -22.72 8.20
CA ALA A 81 0.93 -22.08 9.34
C ALA A 81 -0.46 -21.52 9.03
N PHE A 82 -0.67 -21.08 7.81
CA PHE A 82 -1.85 -20.33 7.41
C PHE A 82 -2.60 -20.95 6.24
N THR A 83 -3.88 -20.65 6.17
CA THR A 83 -4.76 -20.87 5.00
C THR A 83 -5.25 -19.51 4.49
N ILE A 84 -5.44 -19.42 3.17
CA ILE A 84 -6.00 -18.22 2.54
C ILE A 84 -7.52 -18.21 2.78
N VAL A 85 -8.03 -17.05 3.18
CA VAL A 85 -9.45 -16.82 3.44
C VAL A 85 -9.88 -15.47 2.88
N ASP A 86 -11.19 -15.28 2.73
CA ASP A 86 -11.75 -13.96 2.44
C ASP A 86 -11.55 -13.07 3.67
N ALA A 87 -11.17 -11.83 3.45
CA ALA A 87 -10.92 -10.89 4.54
C ALA A 87 -11.70 -9.60 4.36
N HIS A 88 -12.18 -9.08 5.48
CA HIS A 88 -12.84 -7.79 5.55
C HIS A 88 -11.79 -6.68 5.75
N TRP A 89 -11.61 -5.86 4.73
CA TRP A 89 -10.69 -4.72 4.76
C TRP A 89 -11.42 -3.46 5.16
N ARG A 90 -10.98 -2.83 6.23
CA ARG A 90 -11.61 -1.63 6.76
C ARG A 90 -11.66 -0.51 5.72
N GLY A 91 -12.87 -0.06 5.38
CA GLY A 91 -13.11 1.00 4.41
C GLY A 91 -13.16 0.52 2.96
N ILE A 92 -12.97 -0.80 2.68
CA ILE A 92 -13.03 -1.38 1.33
C ILE A 92 -14.11 -2.46 1.27
N GLY A 93 -14.29 -3.23 2.36
CA GLY A 93 -15.22 -4.35 2.41
C GLY A 93 -14.51 -5.70 2.29
N VAL A 94 -15.26 -6.73 1.90
CA VAL A 94 -14.73 -8.09 1.74
C VAL A 94 -13.99 -8.22 0.42
N ILE A 95 -12.73 -8.67 0.49
CA ILE A 95 -11.92 -9.03 -0.68
C ILE A 95 -11.69 -10.54 -0.64
N PRO A 96 -12.15 -11.30 -1.64
CA PRO A 96 -11.96 -12.75 -1.69
C PRO A 96 -10.48 -13.13 -1.71
N GLY A 97 -10.11 -14.16 -0.92
CA GLY A 97 -8.76 -14.71 -0.91
C GLY A 97 -7.66 -13.75 -0.46
N SER A 98 -7.98 -12.70 0.31
CA SER A 98 -7.05 -11.62 0.65
C SER A 98 -6.57 -11.62 2.10
N GLY A 99 -6.94 -12.61 2.88
CA GLY A 99 -6.54 -12.74 4.27
C GLY A 99 -5.92 -14.09 4.59
N PHE A 100 -5.41 -14.19 5.81
CA PHE A 100 -4.89 -15.41 6.36
C PHE A 100 -5.66 -15.81 7.63
N SER A 101 -5.94 -17.10 7.79
CA SER A 101 -6.37 -17.72 9.03
C SER A 101 -5.38 -18.79 9.41
N PHE A 102 -5.28 -19.14 10.70
CA PHE A 102 -4.46 -20.26 11.10
C PHE A 102 -4.94 -21.56 10.45
N ALA A 103 -3.99 -22.37 9.99
CA ALA A 103 -4.29 -23.74 9.58
C ALA A 103 -4.93 -24.50 10.76
N SER A 104 -5.88 -25.40 10.51
CA SER A 104 -6.70 -26.07 11.54
C SER A 104 -5.88 -26.69 12.68
N ARG A 105 -4.69 -27.22 12.38
CA ARG A 105 -3.77 -27.79 13.39
C ARG A 105 -3.18 -26.76 14.36
N LEU A 106 -3.23 -25.45 14.00
CA LEU A 106 -2.74 -24.33 14.82
C LEU A 106 -3.88 -23.48 15.38
N SER A 107 -5.13 -23.92 15.23
CA SER A 107 -6.31 -23.18 15.72
C SER A 107 -6.25 -22.89 17.23
N HIS A 108 -5.56 -23.74 17.99
CA HIS A 108 -5.33 -23.55 19.43
C HIS A 108 -4.43 -22.33 19.75
N LEU A 109 -3.73 -21.76 18.76
CA LEU A 109 -2.92 -20.55 18.89
C LEU A 109 -3.70 -19.28 18.50
N ASP A 110 -4.91 -19.43 18.00
CA ASP A 110 -5.73 -18.31 17.59
C ASP A 110 -6.42 -17.68 18.82
N ALA A 111 -5.91 -16.55 19.22
CA ALA A 111 -6.43 -15.79 20.36
C ALA A 111 -7.90 -15.39 20.19
N THR A 112 -8.44 -15.34 18.99
CA THR A 112 -9.85 -15.03 18.76
C THR A 112 -10.79 -16.15 19.26
N ASN A 113 -10.29 -17.36 19.46
CA ASN A 113 -11.04 -18.46 20.06
C ASN A 113 -11.21 -18.32 21.58
N ASP A 114 -10.24 -17.68 22.23
CA ASP A 114 -10.20 -17.53 23.69
C ASP A 114 -10.71 -16.17 24.16
N TYR A 115 -10.56 -15.17 23.30
CA TYR A 115 -10.91 -13.78 23.61
C TYR A 115 -11.96 -13.30 22.63
N ALA A 116 -13.19 -13.15 23.12
CA ALA A 116 -14.23 -12.51 22.32
C ALA A 116 -13.74 -11.12 21.85
N PRO A 117 -14.03 -10.74 20.59
CA PRO A 117 -13.75 -9.38 20.17
C PRO A 117 -14.39 -8.41 21.15
N VAL A 118 -13.56 -7.59 21.79
CA VAL A 118 -14.12 -6.50 22.58
C VAL A 118 -14.78 -5.58 21.58
N ASP A 119 -16.10 -5.47 21.65
CA ASP A 119 -16.83 -4.42 20.96
C ASP A 119 -16.36 -3.08 21.55
N PHE A 120 -15.20 -2.64 21.10
CA PHE A 120 -14.90 -1.22 21.24
C PHE A 120 -16.05 -0.51 20.56
N PRO A 121 -16.82 0.30 21.29
CA PRO A 121 -17.79 1.15 20.64
C PRO A 121 -16.99 1.94 19.62
N SER A 122 -17.05 1.50 18.39
CA SER A 122 -16.39 2.16 17.28
C SER A 122 -17.14 3.46 17.06
N GLN A 123 -16.83 4.46 17.91
CA GLN A 123 -17.25 5.85 17.65
C GLN A 123 -16.78 6.29 16.26
N CYS A 124 -15.87 5.53 15.65
CA CYS A 124 -15.43 5.71 14.26
C CYS A 124 -16.27 4.94 13.23
N ALA A 125 -17.14 4.01 13.63
CA ALA A 125 -17.90 3.16 12.68
C ALA A 125 -19.40 3.51 12.62
N GLN A 126 -19.90 4.31 13.56
CA GLN A 126 -21.30 4.70 13.57
C GLN A 126 -21.49 5.86 12.59
N ASN A 127 -22.05 5.58 11.43
CA ASN A 127 -22.57 6.51 10.42
C ASN A 127 -21.77 6.73 9.12
N VAL A 128 -20.86 5.85 8.74
CA VAL A 128 -20.45 5.84 7.34
C VAL A 128 -21.11 4.60 6.70
N PRO A 129 -22.06 4.76 5.76
CA PRO A 129 -22.60 3.64 5.01
C PRO A 129 -21.45 2.83 4.41
N GLU A 130 -21.55 1.50 4.44
CA GLU A 130 -20.51 0.57 3.91
C GLU A 130 -20.17 0.81 2.42
N THR A 131 -20.99 1.55 1.73
CA THR A 131 -20.87 1.84 0.31
C THR A 131 -20.32 3.25 0.08
N THR A 132 -19.00 3.41 0.00
CA THR A 132 -18.28 4.62 -0.42
C THR A 132 -17.65 5.47 0.68
N SER A 133 -16.89 4.84 1.56
CA SER A 133 -16.01 5.63 2.46
C SER A 133 -15.01 6.44 1.62
N PRO A 134 -14.84 7.75 1.88
CA PRO A 134 -13.78 8.54 1.24
C PRO A 134 -12.40 7.92 1.41
N CYS A 135 -12.19 7.16 2.50
CA CYS A 135 -10.95 6.43 2.78
C CYS A 135 -10.61 5.38 1.73
N GLU A 136 -11.61 4.65 1.22
CA GLU A 136 -11.43 3.71 0.12
C GLU A 136 -10.84 4.40 -1.11
N LYS A 137 -11.39 5.54 -1.47
CA LYS A 137 -10.92 6.30 -2.64
C LYS A 137 -9.47 6.75 -2.48
N VAL A 138 -9.06 7.14 -1.26
CA VAL A 138 -7.68 7.52 -0.97
C VAL A 138 -6.77 6.31 -1.00
N ILE A 139 -7.14 5.20 -0.36
CA ILE A 139 -6.35 3.96 -0.32
C ILE A 139 -6.15 3.40 -1.73
N LEU A 140 -7.19 3.44 -2.55
CA LEU A 140 -7.16 2.98 -3.95
C LEU A 140 -6.53 4.00 -4.92
N GLY A 141 -6.02 5.14 -4.43
CA GLY A 141 -5.41 6.18 -5.26
C GLY A 141 -6.38 6.93 -6.18
N LYS A 142 -7.70 6.81 -5.92
CA LYS A 142 -8.75 7.50 -6.68
C LYS A 142 -9.02 8.92 -6.19
N MET A 143 -8.43 9.29 -5.04
CA MET A 143 -8.58 10.60 -4.40
C MET A 143 -7.29 10.95 -3.67
N ALA A 144 -6.81 12.18 -3.80
CA ALA A 144 -5.73 12.69 -2.96
C ALA A 144 -6.23 12.92 -1.52
N PRO A 145 -5.36 12.76 -0.49
CA PRO A 145 -5.76 12.96 0.90
C PRO A 145 -6.42 14.32 1.18
N ASP A 146 -5.89 15.39 0.62
CA ASP A 146 -6.40 16.77 0.80
C ASP A 146 -7.73 17.03 0.07
N ALA A 147 -8.11 16.20 -0.87
CA ALA A 147 -9.42 16.23 -1.53
C ALA A 147 -10.51 15.53 -0.70
N CYS A 148 -10.13 14.81 0.38
CA CYS A 148 -11.09 14.20 1.29
C CYS A 148 -11.78 15.28 2.15
N PRO A 149 -13.13 15.33 2.20
CA PRO A 149 -13.85 16.37 2.93
C PRO A 149 -13.57 16.40 4.43
N PHE A 150 -13.12 15.28 4.99
CA PHE A 150 -12.81 15.19 6.42
C PHE A 150 -11.35 15.51 6.75
N PHE A 151 -10.47 15.55 5.76
CA PHE A 151 -9.02 15.68 5.95
C PHE A 151 -8.66 16.99 6.65
N GLY A 152 -7.92 16.90 7.75
CA GLY A 152 -7.44 18.05 8.51
C GLY A 152 -8.51 18.80 9.30
N GLN A 153 -9.77 18.42 9.17
CA GLN A 153 -10.90 19.00 9.91
C GLN A 153 -11.40 18.02 10.98
N GLU A 154 -12.34 17.14 10.62
CA GLU A 154 -12.85 16.10 11.50
C GLU A 154 -11.91 14.91 11.62
N CYS A 155 -11.13 14.63 10.55
CA CYS A 155 -10.19 13.53 10.48
C CYS A 155 -8.75 14.02 10.65
N LYS A 156 -8.21 13.82 11.84
CA LYS A 156 -6.86 14.19 12.27
C LYS A 156 -6.19 13.02 12.97
N PRO A 157 -4.86 13.04 13.18
CA PRO A 157 -4.18 12.02 13.98
C PRO A 157 -4.78 11.78 15.37
N ALA A 158 -5.24 12.83 16.02
CA ALA A 158 -5.87 12.74 17.35
C ALA A 158 -7.32 12.23 17.31
N SER A 159 -7.99 12.31 16.14
CA SER A 159 -9.38 11.87 15.95
C SER A 159 -9.56 11.24 14.56
N PRO A 160 -8.92 10.09 14.30
CA PRO A 160 -8.94 9.49 12.98
C PRO A 160 -10.32 8.92 12.65
N LYS A 161 -10.83 9.21 11.45
CA LYS A 161 -12.11 8.66 10.96
C LYS A 161 -11.92 7.35 10.20
N GLY A 162 -10.75 7.13 9.63
CA GLY A 162 -10.48 5.93 8.83
C GLY A 162 -9.05 5.44 8.85
N ALA A 163 -8.84 4.24 8.33
CA ALA A 163 -7.57 3.51 8.40
C ALA A 163 -6.36 4.30 7.90
N CYS A 164 -6.53 5.09 6.83
CA CYS A 164 -5.44 5.89 6.25
C CYS A 164 -4.94 7.05 7.14
N MET A 165 -5.67 7.41 8.22
CA MET A 165 -5.24 8.39 9.22
C MET A 165 -4.78 7.74 10.53
N VAL A 166 -5.20 6.49 10.81
CA VAL A 166 -4.85 5.76 12.04
C VAL A 166 -3.38 5.36 12.03
N SER A 167 -2.93 4.73 10.95
CA SER A 167 -1.56 4.25 10.81
C SER A 167 -0.61 5.38 10.44
N ASP A 168 0.58 5.39 11.05
CA ASP A 168 1.66 6.32 10.69
C ASP A 168 2.16 6.10 9.25
N GLU A 169 1.92 4.93 8.68
CA GLU A 169 2.21 4.57 7.28
C GLU A 169 1.04 4.87 6.33
N GLY A 170 -0.09 5.31 6.87
CA GLY A 170 -1.27 5.62 6.08
C GLY A 170 -1.10 6.90 5.25
N ALA A 171 -1.57 6.90 4.01
CA ALA A 171 -1.42 8.02 3.09
C ALA A 171 -1.89 9.37 3.68
N CYS A 172 -3.05 9.39 4.35
CA CYS A 172 -3.54 10.60 5.00
C CYS A 172 -2.67 11.04 6.18
N ARG A 173 -2.15 10.07 6.97
CA ARG A 173 -1.29 10.36 8.12
C ARG A 173 0.04 10.97 7.68
N ILE A 174 0.69 10.37 6.70
CA ILE A 174 1.95 10.87 6.12
C ILE A 174 1.75 12.28 5.56
N TRP A 175 0.68 12.46 4.77
CA TRP A 175 0.35 13.76 4.19
C TRP A 175 0.10 14.85 5.23
N TYR A 176 -0.65 14.51 6.28
CA TYR A 176 -0.93 15.43 7.38
C TYR A 176 0.35 15.82 8.15
N SER A 177 1.23 14.84 8.41
CA SER A 177 2.47 15.03 9.18
C SER A 177 3.54 15.78 8.40
N SER A 178 3.61 15.61 7.07
CA SER A 178 4.55 16.33 6.22
C SER A 178 4.16 17.80 6.03
N GLY A 179 2.94 18.19 6.40
CA GLY A 179 2.43 19.53 6.17
C GLY A 179 2.22 19.87 4.70
N GLU A 180 2.29 18.86 3.83
CA GLU A 180 2.16 19.05 2.39
C GLU A 180 0.75 19.53 2.01
N ARG A 181 0.77 20.50 1.15
CA ARG A 181 -0.39 21.22 0.67
C ARG A 181 -0.53 20.88 -0.79
N SER A 182 -1.65 20.29 -1.09
CA SER A 182 -2.14 19.99 -2.45
C SER A 182 -1.11 19.88 -3.57
N ILE A 183 -0.91 18.67 -4.08
CA ILE A 183 -0.16 18.39 -5.33
C ILE A 183 -0.64 19.31 -6.46
N THR A 184 -1.90 19.69 -6.47
CA THR A 184 -2.48 20.63 -7.43
C THR A 184 -1.77 21.99 -7.41
N ASN A 185 -1.28 22.45 -6.27
CA ASN A 185 -0.51 23.69 -6.17
C ASN A 185 0.94 23.51 -6.63
N VAL A 186 1.51 22.31 -6.47
CA VAL A 186 2.85 21.97 -6.96
C VAL A 186 2.83 21.88 -8.50
N ILE A 187 1.84 21.21 -9.06
CA ILE A 187 1.68 21.08 -10.52
C ILE A 187 1.40 22.45 -11.17
N LYS A 188 0.57 23.29 -10.56
CA LYS A 188 0.34 24.66 -11.05
C LYS A 188 1.59 25.54 -11.00
N LYS A 189 2.48 25.32 -10.04
CA LYS A 189 3.80 25.99 -10.00
C LYS A 189 4.82 25.34 -10.94
N GLY A 190 4.69 24.05 -11.24
CA GLY A 190 5.62 23.28 -12.07
C GLY A 190 5.54 23.55 -13.56
N ASN A 191 4.48 24.18 -14.05
CA ASN A 191 4.40 24.61 -15.47
C ASN A 191 5.39 25.72 -15.85
N THR A 192 6.30 26.11 -14.95
CA THR A 192 7.35 27.09 -15.21
C THR A 192 8.77 26.55 -14.96
N LEU A 193 8.94 25.24 -14.72
CA LEU A 193 10.27 24.64 -14.65
C LEU A 193 10.77 24.33 -16.07
N LYS A 194 11.33 25.34 -16.72
CA LYS A 194 12.33 25.12 -17.77
C LYS A 194 13.57 24.56 -17.10
N VAL A 195 13.81 23.27 -17.24
CA VAL A 195 15.08 22.65 -16.87
C VAL A 195 16.09 23.09 -17.95
N GLU A 196 16.83 24.15 -17.69
CA GLU A 196 18.07 24.44 -18.43
C GLU A 196 19.12 23.43 -17.96
N MET A 197 19.31 22.38 -18.75
CA MET A 197 20.50 21.51 -18.58
C MET A 197 21.73 22.30 -19.07
N LYS A 198 22.61 22.60 -18.14
CA LYS A 198 24.00 22.96 -18.44
C LYS A 198 24.85 21.71 -18.42
#